data_7c3b39149ee90f6e11d9a87127bd8fa9
#
_entry.id   7c3b39149ee90f6e11d9a87127bd8fa9
#
_cell.length_a   1.000
_cell.length_b   1.000
_cell.length_c   1.000
_cell.angle_alpha   90.00
_cell.angle_beta   90.00
_cell.angle_gamma   90.00
#
_symmetry.space_group_name_H-M   'P 1'
#
loop_
_entity.id
_entity.type
_entity.pdbx_description
1 polymer ?
#
loop_
_entity_poly.entity_id
_entity_poly.type
_entity_poly.pdbx_seq_one_letter_code
_entity_poly.pdbx_strand_id
1 'polypeptide(L)'
;HENEMVRSVIYKEYFAQEKKKKSILPHPETYSFLKNVVVNGDVRDVLKNVPDESIHLTFTSPPYYNARDYSIYPSYDAYLHFLEEVFQETYRVTKEGRFLIVNTSPVIVPRISRAHSSKRYPIPFDIHHFLVQMGWEFIDDIIWQKPEYSVKNRIGGFQQHRKPLAYKPNTTTEYLMVYRKQTEKLIDWNIKQYSKEIVEESKVADGFETTNVWQIHPKSDKIHSAIFPVDLCKRVVEYYSFKGDLIFDPFGGSGTLGRTAKSLGRNFFLTEKEPRYFEYMKTFQKKDIFQDHSTKFFTLDEFKKSIL
;
A
#
# COMPACT_ATOMS: atom_id res chain seq x y z
N HIS A 1 27.13 -30.92 -14.13
CA HIS A 1 26.52 -31.36 -15.42
C HIS A 1 25.04 -31.80 -15.30
N GLU A 2 24.66 -32.61 -14.30
CA GLU A 2 23.25 -33.04 -14.12
C GLU A 2 22.30 -31.86 -13.82
N ASN A 3 22.72 -30.93 -13.00
CA ASN A 3 21.90 -29.74 -12.65
C ASN A 3 21.68 -28.77 -13.81
N GLU A 4 22.61 -28.67 -14.75
CA GLU A 4 22.45 -27.84 -15.96
C GLU A 4 21.48 -28.47 -16.96
N MET A 5 21.50 -29.79 -17.06
CA MET A 5 20.59 -30.53 -17.96
C MET A 5 19.14 -30.48 -17.48
N VAL A 6 18.92 -30.65 -16.18
CA VAL A 6 17.59 -30.53 -15.55
C VAL A 6 17.04 -29.11 -15.69
N ARG A 7 17.84 -28.07 -15.43
CA ARG A 7 17.45 -26.67 -15.68
C ARG A 7 17.11 -26.42 -17.15
N SER A 8 17.88 -26.95 -18.08
CA SER A 8 17.66 -26.82 -19.52
C SER A 8 16.36 -27.50 -19.97
N VAL A 9 15.99 -28.64 -19.42
CA VAL A 9 14.75 -29.36 -19.75
C VAL A 9 13.54 -28.62 -19.17
N ILE A 10 13.58 -28.24 -17.91
CA ILE A 10 12.51 -27.47 -17.26
C ILE A 10 12.32 -26.12 -18.00
N TYR A 11 13.39 -25.43 -18.34
CA TYR A 11 13.31 -24.19 -19.13
C TYR A 11 12.71 -24.41 -20.52
N LYS A 12 13.10 -25.47 -21.22
CA LYS A 12 12.56 -25.79 -22.56
C LYS A 12 11.09 -26.18 -22.52
N GLU A 13 10.65 -26.95 -21.52
CA GLU A 13 9.24 -27.31 -21.36
C GLU A 13 8.39 -26.10 -20.95
N TYR A 14 8.87 -25.28 -20.01
CA TYR A 14 8.19 -24.07 -19.58
C TYR A 14 8.01 -23.07 -20.71
N PHE A 15 9.05 -22.84 -21.51
CA PHE A 15 9.00 -21.91 -22.66
C PHE A 15 8.37 -22.52 -23.92
N ALA A 16 8.31 -23.82 -24.07
CA ALA A 16 7.60 -24.46 -25.20
C ALA A 16 6.07 -24.28 -25.09
N GLN A 17 5.54 -24.19 -23.84
CA GLN A 17 4.12 -23.86 -23.61
C GLN A 17 3.79 -22.41 -23.92
N GLU A 18 4.74 -21.47 -23.81
CA GLU A 18 4.53 -20.04 -24.06
C GLU A 18 4.45 -19.67 -25.56
N LYS A 19 4.87 -20.53 -26.46
CA LYS A 19 4.86 -20.23 -27.92
C LYS A 19 3.47 -20.25 -28.58
N LYS A 20 2.41 -20.56 -27.86
CA LYS A 20 1.07 -20.20 -28.32
C LYS A 20 0.92 -18.69 -28.16
N LYS A 21 0.94 -17.94 -29.27
CA LYS A 21 0.57 -16.52 -29.30
C LYS A 21 -0.82 -16.34 -28.68
N LYS A 22 -0.89 -16.24 -27.36
CA LYS A 22 -2.08 -15.69 -26.70
C LYS A 22 -2.14 -14.24 -27.15
N SER A 23 -3.23 -13.85 -27.80
CA SER A 23 -3.49 -12.45 -28.12
C SER A 23 -3.33 -11.66 -26.83
N ILE A 24 -2.39 -10.71 -26.83
CA ILE A 24 -2.19 -9.80 -25.69
C ILE A 24 -3.39 -8.85 -25.72
N LEU A 25 -4.42 -9.14 -24.95
CA LEU A 25 -5.50 -8.19 -24.75
C LEU A 25 -4.95 -7.06 -23.89
N PRO A 26 -5.12 -5.79 -24.32
CA PRO A 26 -4.70 -4.66 -23.51
C PRO A 26 -5.46 -4.64 -22.18
N HIS A 27 -4.85 -4.06 -21.15
CA HIS A 27 -5.59 -3.76 -19.94
C HIS A 27 -6.78 -2.85 -20.25
N PRO A 28 -7.91 -3.01 -19.53
CA PRO A 28 -9.01 -2.06 -19.60
C PRO A 28 -8.49 -0.64 -19.33
N GLU A 29 -9.01 0.34 -20.04
CA GLU A 29 -8.68 1.75 -19.77
C GLU A 29 -9.06 2.13 -18.34
N THR A 30 -8.33 3.11 -17.78
CA THR A 30 -8.64 3.64 -16.46
C THR A 30 -9.92 4.47 -16.52
N TYR A 31 -10.92 4.09 -15.76
CA TYR A 31 -12.19 4.79 -15.69
C TYR A 31 -12.03 6.24 -15.25
N SER A 32 -12.56 7.17 -16.03
CA SER A 32 -12.41 8.61 -15.79
C SER A 32 -13.04 9.07 -14.46
N PHE A 33 -14.10 8.38 -14.00
CA PHE A 33 -14.77 8.69 -12.74
C PHE A 33 -13.95 8.31 -11.49
N LEU A 34 -12.89 7.51 -11.64
CA LEU A 34 -11.97 7.17 -10.56
C LEU A 34 -10.74 8.08 -10.48
N LYS A 35 -10.47 8.87 -11.54
CA LYS A 35 -9.25 9.68 -11.61
C LYS A 35 -9.33 10.91 -10.69
N ASN A 36 -8.37 11.00 -9.76
CA ASN A 36 -8.22 12.10 -8.81
C ASN A 36 -9.46 12.29 -7.92
N VAL A 37 -9.91 11.21 -7.34
CA VAL A 37 -11.13 11.15 -6.52
C VAL A 37 -10.81 10.75 -5.09
N VAL A 38 -11.48 11.41 -4.15
CA VAL A 38 -11.50 11.05 -2.73
C VAL A 38 -12.94 10.77 -2.33
N VAL A 39 -13.21 9.61 -1.72
CA VAL A 39 -14.54 9.23 -1.24
C VAL A 39 -14.54 9.11 0.28
N ASN A 40 -15.46 9.82 0.93
CA ASN A 40 -15.73 9.63 2.35
C ASN A 40 -16.70 8.46 2.55
N GLY A 41 -16.18 7.37 3.10
CA GLY A 41 -16.95 6.16 3.35
C GLY A 41 -16.09 4.98 3.79
N ASP A 42 -16.75 3.92 4.23
CA ASP A 42 -16.07 2.64 4.48
C ASP A 42 -15.61 2.07 3.13
N VAL A 43 -14.32 1.74 3.05
CA VAL A 43 -13.71 1.24 1.81
C VAL A 43 -14.44 0.02 1.24
N ARG A 44 -14.95 -0.87 2.10
CA ARG A 44 -15.70 -2.07 1.68
C ARG A 44 -16.96 -1.72 0.92
N ASP A 45 -17.65 -0.64 1.29
CA ASP A 45 -18.85 -0.17 0.59
C ASP A 45 -18.51 0.66 -0.65
N VAL A 46 -17.41 1.39 -0.63
CA VAL A 46 -16.93 2.14 -1.79
C VAL A 46 -16.51 1.20 -2.91
N LEU A 47 -15.69 0.19 -2.59
CA LEU A 47 -15.13 -0.73 -3.59
C LEU A 47 -16.18 -1.57 -4.31
N LYS A 48 -17.35 -1.86 -3.69
CA LYS A 48 -18.48 -2.51 -4.38
C LYS A 48 -18.94 -1.78 -5.65
N ASN A 49 -18.62 -0.48 -5.76
CA ASN A 49 -18.97 0.36 -6.90
C ASN A 49 -17.79 0.60 -7.87
N VAL A 50 -16.64 -0.03 -7.61
CA VAL A 50 -15.46 0.06 -8.46
C VAL A 50 -15.38 -1.18 -9.32
N PRO A 51 -15.24 -1.05 -10.65
CA PRO A 51 -15.14 -2.20 -11.54
C PRO A 51 -13.87 -3.02 -11.27
N ASP A 52 -13.93 -4.29 -11.64
CA ASP A 52 -12.77 -5.18 -11.61
C ASP A 52 -11.62 -4.59 -12.43
N GLU A 53 -10.40 -4.91 -12.04
CA GLU A 53 -9.19 -4.54 -12.79
C GLU A 53 -9.08 -3.04 -13.14
N SER A 54 -9.46 -2.16 -12.21
CA SER A 54 -9.40 -0.70 -12.36
C SER A 54 -8.09 -0.09 -11.86
N ILE A 55 -7.46 -0.69 -10.84
CA ILE A 55 -6.35 -0.13 -10.07
C ILE A 55 -5.01 -0.69 -10.55
N HIS A 56 -4.00 0.18 -10.70
CA HIS A 56 -2.65 -0.22 -11.11
C HIS A 56 -1.72 -0.49 -9.92
N LEU A 57 -1.81 0.31 -8.87
CA LEU A 57 -1.02 0.18 -7.67
C LEU A 57 -1.86 0.54 -6.45
N THR A 58 -1.91 -0.35 -5.48
CA THR A 58 -2.37 0.00 -4.13
C THR A 58 -1.15 0.14 -3.22
N PHE A 59 -1.03 1.30 -2.57
CA PHE A 59 -0.08 1.51 -1.48
C PHE A 59 -0.80 2.04 -0.27
N THR A 60 -0.71 1.33 0.85
CA THR A 60 -1.50 1.65 2.03
C THR A 60 -0.80 1.29 3.33
N SER A 61 -1.18 2.00 4.39
CA SER A 61 -0.90 1.62 5.78
C SER A 61 -2.24 1.42 6.50
N PRO A 62 -2.66 0.18 6.72
CA PRO A 62 -3.90 -0.11 7.42
C PRO A 62 -3.89 0.49 8.84
N PRO A 63 -5.07 0.81 9.41
CA PRO A 63 -5.16 1.21 10.80
C PRO A 63 -4.56 0.11 11.69
N TYR A 64 -3.69 0.49 12.62
CA TYR A 64 -3.05 -0.47 13.53
C TYR A 64 -4.00 -0.90 14.65
N TYR A 65 -4.02 -2.19 14.92
CA TYR A 65 -4.87 -2.80 15.95
C TYR A 65 -4.77 -2.06 17.29
N ASN A 66 -5.88 -1.48 17.75
CA ASN A 66 -6.03 -0.78 19.03
C ASN A 66 -4.91 0.23 19.36
N ALA A 67 -4.28 0.81 18.34
CA ALA A 67 -3.20 1.79 18.52
C ALA A 67 -3.71 3.24 18.49
N ARG A 68 -4.93 3.48 18.06
CA ARG A 68 -5.57 4.81 17.91
C ARG A 68 -7.06 4.73 18.23
N ASP A 69 -7.66 5.86 18.57
CA ASP A 69 -9.08 5.98 18.93
C ASP A 69 -10.03 5.55 17.81
N TYR A 70 -9.61 5.69 16.56
CA TYR A 70 -10.36 5.30 15.36
C TYR A 70 -10.09 3.85 14.89
N SER A 71 -9.23 3.11 15.59
CA SER A 71 -8.83 1.73 15.23
C SER A 71 -9.09 0.76 16.38
N ILE A 72 -10.21 0.91 17.10
CA ILE A 72 -10.61 0.03 18.18
C ILE A 72 -11.45 -1.11 17.61
N TYR A 73 -10.98 -2.32 17.82
CA TYR A 73 -11.65 -3.55 17.38
C TYR A 73 -11.94 -4.43 18.62
N PRO A 74 -13.05 -5.18 18.62
CA PRO A 74 -13.43 -6.01 19.75
C PRO A 74 -12.45 -7.15 20.05
N SER A 75 -11.77 -7.64 19.01
CA SER A 75 -10.74 -8.67 19.11
C SER A 75 -9.71 -8.51 17.99
N TYR A 76 -8.57 -9.20 18.13
CA TYR A 76 -7.56 -9.24 17.08
C TYR A 76 -8.07 -9.98 15.83
N ASP A 77 -8.84 -11.03 16.00
CA ASP A 77 -9.44 -11.77 14.90
C ASP A 77 -10.45 -10.90 14.14
N ALA A 78 -11.25 -10.09 14.84
CA ALA A 78 -12.15 -9.12 14.19
C ALA A 78 -11.40 -8.06 13.38
N TYR A 79 -10.23 -7.65 13.86
CA TYR A 79 -9.35 -6.75 13.10
C TYR A 79 -8.78 -7.41 11.85
N LEU A 80 -8.28 -8.65 11.96
CA LEU A 80 -7.76 -9.39 10.80
C LEU A 80 -8.86 -9.65 9.77
N HIS A 81 -10.05 -10.04 10.22
CA HIS A 81 -11.19 -10.26 9.33
C HIS A 81 -11.60 -8.97 8.58
N PHE A 82 -11.60 -7.83 9.26
CA PHE A 82 -11.82 -6.54 8.60
C PHE A 82 -10.80 -6.27 7.50
N LEU A 83 -9.50 -6.52 7.76
CA LEU A 83 -8.45 -6.35 6.75
C LEU A 83 -8.60 -7.34 5.60
N GLU A 84 -8.98 -8.56 5.90
CA GLU A 84 -9.23 -9.61 4.91
C GLU A 84 -10.32 -9.19 3.93
N GLU A 85 -11.46 -8.68 4.41
CA GLU A 85 -12.52 -8.13 3.56
C GLU A 85 -12.04 -7.00 2.66
N VAL A 86 -11.25 -6.06 3.21
CA VAL A 86 -10.69 -4.94 2.43
C VAL A 86 -9.73 -5.43 1.35
N PHE A 87 -8.84 -6.35 1.69
CA PHE A 87 -7.84 -6.83 0.73
C PHE A 87 -8.42 -7.81 -0.31
N GLN A 88 -9.51 -8.50 0.00
CA GLN A 88 -10.26 -9.27 -0.98
C GLN A 88 -10.82 -8.38 -2.08
N GLU A 89 -11.47 -7.27 -1.72
CA GLU A 89 -11.96 -6.29 -2.69
C GLU A 89 -10.80 -5.58 -3.43
N THR A 90 -9.71 -5.29 -2.71
CA THR A 90 -8.50 -4.75 -3.33
C THR A 90 -7.93 -5.69 -4.40
N TYR A 91 -7.95 -7.01 -4.15
CA TYR A 91 -7.53 -8.01 -5.14
C TYR A 91 -8.40 -7.96 -6.38
N ARG A 92 -9.73 -7.91 -6.21
CA ARG A 92 -10.69 -7.84 -7.32
C ARG A 92 -10.44 -6.62 -8.21
N VAL A 93 -10.31 -5.44 -7.60
CA VAL A 93 -10.16 -4.18 -8.36
C VAL A 93 -8.74 -3.94 -8.89
N THR A 94 -7.74 -4.69 -8.44
CA THR A 94 -6.38 -4.59 -8.96
C THR A 94 -6.26 -5.27 -10.31
N LYS A 95 -5.61 -4.61 -11.28
CA LYS A 95 -5.33 -5.15 -12.61
C LYS A 95 -4.40 -6.36 -12.53
N GLU A 96 -4.55 -7.30 -13.48
CA GLU A 96 -3.71 -8.50 -13.57
C GLU A 96 -2.21 -8.14 -13.56
N GLY A 97 -1.45 -8.82 -12.72
CA GLY A 97 0.00 -8.63 -12.62
C GLY A 97 0.47 -7.30 -12.05
N ARG A 98 -0.45 -6.50 -11.47
CA ARG A 98 -0.14 -5.22 -10.81
C ARG A 98 -0.02 -5.39 -9.30
N PHE A 99 0.35 -4.33 -8.59
CA PHE A 99 0.95 -4.40 -7.27
C PHE A 99 0.05 -3.92 -6.13
N LEU A 100 0.20 -4.59 -4.99
CA LEU A 100 -0.23 -4.15 -3.67
C LEU A 100 1.01 -4.00 -2.79
N ILE A 101 1.17 -2.86 -2.12
CA ILE A 101 2.23 -2.64 -1.13
C ILE A 101 1.57 -2.25 0.19
N VAL A 102 1.86 -3.03 1.23
CA VAL A 102 1.31 -2.82 2.57
C VAL A 102 2.41 -2.37 3.52
N ASN A 103 2.30 -1.13 4.00
CA ASN A 103 3.16 -0.65 5.08
C ASN A 103 2.56 -1.06 6.43
N THR A 104 3.30 -1.85 7.19
CA THR A 104 2.84 -2.38 8.46
C THR A 104 4.00 -2.74 9.40
N SER A 105 3.72 -2.88 10.67
CA SER A 105 4.69 -3.34 11.68
C SER A 105 4.00 -4.10 12.80
N PRO A 106 4.72 -4.95 13.55
CA PRO A 106 4.20 -5.52 14.78
C PRO A 106 3.80 -4.43 15.77
N VAL A 107 2.62 -4.56 16.38
CA VAL A 107 2.07 -3.59 17.34
C VAL A 107 2.16 -4.12 18.76
N ILE A 108 2.61 -3.28 19.67
CA ILE A 108 2.57 -3.56 21.10
C ILE A 108 1.32 -2.94 21.70
N VAL A 109 0.43 -3.78 22.21
CA VAL A 109 -0.68 -3.33 23.05
C VAL A 109 -0.20 -3.31 24.50
N PRO A 110 -0.26 -2.14 25.17
CA PRO A 110 0.17 -2.01 26.57
C PRO A 110 -0.62 -2.94 27.48
N ARG A 111 -0.03 -3.29 28.60
CA ARG A 111 -0.74 -4.04 29.66
C ARG A 111 -1.90 -3.21 30.22
N ILE A 112 -3.02 -3.85 30.47
CA ILE A 112 -4.22 -3.23 31.06
C ILE A 112 -4.00 -3.01 32.59
N SER A 113 -3.26 -3.91 33.26
CA SER A 113 -2.96 -3.82 34.70
C SER A 113 -1.59 -4.42 35.02
N ARG A 114 -1.15 -4.29 36.28
CA ARG A 114 0.12 -4.90 36.73
C ARG A 114 0.12 -6.43 36.65
N ALA A 115 -1.05 -7.05 36.67
CA ALA A 115 -1.22 -8.51 36.54
C ALA A 115 -1.14 -9.04 35.11
N HIS A 116 -1.14 -8.16 34.12
CA HIS A 116 -1.14 -8.53 32.69
C HIS A 116 0.15 -8.08 32.02
N SER A 117 0.75 -8.92 31.19
CA SER A 117 1.87 -8.53 30.34
C SER A 117 1.39 -7.75 29.09
N SER A 118 2.23 -6.85 28.58
CA SER A 118 2.00 -6.28 27.24
C SER A 118 2.09 -7.39 26.18
N LYS A 119 1.22 -7.35 25.18
CA LYS A 119 1.22 -8.33 24.08
C LYS A 119 1.67 -7.64 22.79
N ARG A 120 2.52 -8.34 22.01
CA ARG A 120 2.92 -7.91 20.68
C ARG A 120 2.16 -8.74 19.65
N TYR A 121 1.47 -8.06 18.74
CA TYR A 121 0.73 -8.68 17.65
C TYR A 121 1.58 -8.66 16.37
N PRO A 122 1.77 -9.81 15.71
CA PRO A 122 2.63 -9.96 14.54
C PRO A 122 1.90 -9.61 13.24
N ILE A 123 1.27 -8.44 13.19
CA ILE A 123 0.38 -7.99 12.11
C ILE A 123 0.94 -8.25 10.70
N PRO A 124 2.22 -7.94 10.37
CA PRO A 124 2.74 -8.18 9.03
C PRO A 124 2.65 -9.63 8.57
N PHE A 125 2.89 -10.56 9.48
CA PHE A 125 2.93 -11.99 9.18
C PHE A 125 1.52 -12.59 9.07
N ASP A 126 0.57 -12.10 9.88
CA ASP A 126 -0.83 -12.52 9.79
C ASP A 126 -1.48 -11.97 8.49
N ILE A 127 -1.18 -10.71 8.12
CA ILE A 127 -1.59 -10.14 6.82
C ILE A 127 -1.00 -10.95 5.67
N HIS A 128 0.29 -11.28 5.72
CA HIS A 128 0.95 -12.08 4.70
C HIS A 128 0.22 -13.41 4.47
N HIS A 129 -0.15 -14.08 5.55
CA HIS A 129 -0.81 -15.39 5.48
C HIS A 129 -2.09 -15.35 4.63
N PHE A 130 -3.01 -14.44 4.92
CA PHE A 130 -4.25 -14.39 4.17
C PHE A 130 -4.09 -13.77 2.77
N LEU A 131 -3.14 -12.85 2.56
CA LEU A 131 -2.88 -12.29 1.22
C LEU A 131 -2.43 -13.37 0.24
N VAL A 132 -1.51 -14.24 0.65
CA VAL A 132 -1.05 -15.36 -0.19
C VAL A 132 -2.20 -16.32 -0.50
N GLN A 133 -3.08 -16.60 0.47
CA GLN A 133 -4.25 -17.45 0.25
C GLN A 133 -5.27 -16.82 -0.72
N MET A 134 -5.36 -15.50 -0.79
CA MET A 134 -6.19 -14.78 -1.76
C MET A 134 -5.65 -14.82 -3.20
N GLY A 135 -4.40 -15.24 -3.39
CA GLY A 135 -3.75 -15.28 -4.71
C GLY A 135 -2.77 -14.12 -4.95
N TRP A 136 -2.40 -13.37 -3.92
CA TRP A 136 -1.30 -12.43 -4.01
C TRP A 136 0.05 -13.19 -4.01
N GLU A 137 0.90 -12.92 -4.99
CA GLU A 137 2.26 -13.41 -5.05
C GLU A 137 3.16 -12.48 -4.24
N PHE A 138 3.87 -13.02 -3.23
CA PHE A 138 4.86 -12.25 -2.48
C PHE A 138 6.10 -12.00 -3.34
N ILE A 139 6.49 -10.75 -3.49
CA ILE A 139 7.61 -10.34 -4.34
C ILE A 139 8.82 -9.96 -3.50
N ASP A 140 8.63 -9.10 -2.47
CA ASP A 140 9.74 -8.60 -1.65
C ASP A 140 9.24 -8.02 -0.33
N ASP A 141 10.18 -7.84 0.62
CA ASP A 141 10.01 -7.05 1.84
C ASP A 141 11.01 -5.89 1.86
N ILE A 142 10.48 -4.69 1.83
CA ILE A 142 11.28 -3.48 1.97
C ILE A 142 11.20 -3.03 3.43
N ILE A 143 12.35 -2.77 4.03
CA ILE A 143 12.46 -2.30 5.41
C ILE A 143 12.58 -0.78 5.40
N TRP A 144 11.52 -0.10 5.80
CA TRP A 144 11.60 1.32 6.10
C TRP A 144 12.26 1.53 7.45
N GLN A 145 13.52 1.97 7.45
CA GLN A 145 14.30 2.28 8.62
C GLN A 145 14.15 3.76 9.00
N LYS A 146 13.70 4.01 10.21
CA LYS A 146 13.58 5.35 10.79
C LYS A 146 14.81 5.65 11.66
N PRO A 147 15.31 6.88 11.69
CA PRO A 147 16.34 7.27 12.65
C PRO A 147 15.88 7.02 14.10
N GLU A 148 16.75 6.49 14.93
CA GLU A 148 16.38 6.11 16.32
C GLU A 148 15.79 7.27 17.11
N TYR A 149 16.34 8.47 16.98
CA TYR A 149 15.84 9.66 17.68
C TYR A 149 14.42 10.10 17.27
N SER A 150 13.94 9.64 16.10
CA SER A 150 12.61 9.98 15.58
C SER A 150 11.51 9.05 16.08
N VAL A 151 11.85 7.94 16.74
CA VAL A 151 10.89 6.99 17.28
C VAL A 151 10.74 7.18 18.77
N LYS A 152 9.50 6.97 19.26
CA LYS A 152 9.24 7.05 20.70
C LYS A 152 10.09 6.02 21.44
N ASN A 153 10.93 6.48 22.36
CA ASN A 153 11.69 5.58 23.22
C ASN A 153 10.74 4.79 24.13
N ARG A 154 10.61 3.50 23.85
CA ARG A 154 9.78 2.56 24.62
C ARG A 154 10.57 1.86 25.71
N ILE A 155 11.90 2.01 25.72
CA ILE A 155 12.81 1.43 26.71
C ILE A 155 12.87 2.31 27.96
N GLY A 156 12.51 3.60 27.83
CA GLY A 156 12.64 4.69 28.79
C GLY A 156 12.76 4.30 30.26
N GLY A 157 13.92 4.56 30.89
CA GLY A 157 14.13 4.42 32.30
C GLY A 157 14.16 3.00 32.89
N PHE A 158 13.82 1.97 32.13
CA PHE A 158 13.80 0.59 32.61
C PHE A 158 15.19 -0.04 32.54
N GLN A 159 15.87 -0.10 33.67
CA GLN A 159 17.05 -0.95 33.83
C GLN A 159 16.76 -2.45 33.59
N GLN A 160 15.47 -2.82 33.54
CA GLN A 160 15.04 -4.21 33.36
C GLN A 160 15.42 -4.81 32.01
N HIS A 161 15.55 -4.00 30.95
CA HIS A 161 15.96 -4.52 29.63
C HIS A 161 17.42 -5.02 29.59
N ARG A 162 18.23 -4.69 30.59
CA ARG A 162 19.59 -5.23 30.80
C ARG A 162 19.61 -6.62 31.42
N LYS A 163 18.47 -7.08 31.96
CA LYS A 163 18.35 -8.41 32.50
C LYS A 163 18.11 -9.43 31.42
N PRO A 164 18.70 -10.63 31.47
CA PRO A 164 18.32 -11.72 30.59
C PRO A 164 16.82 -11.93 30.59
N LEU A 165 16.25 -12.27 29.41
CA LEU A 165 14.81 -12.46 29.16
C LEU A 165 13.95 -11.17 29.22
N ALA A 166 14.50 -10.05 29.65
CA ALA A 166 13.76 -8.77 29.73
C ALA A 166 14.11 -7.78 28.61
N TYR A 167 14.89 -8.20 27.60
CA TYR A 167 15.28 -7.36 26.46
C TYR A 167 14.08 -6.94 25.61
N LYS A 168 13.91 -5.65 25.41
CA LYS A 168 12.83 -5.04 24.60
C LYS A 168 13.43 -3.94 23.73
N PRO A 169 13.77 -4.22 22.48
CA PRO A 169 14.34 -3.21 21.59
C PRO A 169 13.33 -2.13 21.20
N ASN A 170 13.82 -0.92 20.92
CA ASN A 170 13.05 0.07 20.19
C ASN A 170 12.80 -0.43 18.77
N THR A 171 11.58 -0.29 18.31
CA THR A 171 11.24 -0.63 16.92
C THR A 171 11.47 0.60 16.07
N THR A 172 12.55 0.58 15.27
CA THR A 172 12.92 1.66 14.35
C THR A 172 12.53 1.36 12.92
N THR A 173 11.96 0.19 12.65
CA THR A 173 11.63 -0.27 11.30
C THR A 173 10.14 -0.54 11.13
N GLU A 174 9.68 -0.37 9.89
CA GLU A 174 8.40 -0.88 9.42
C GLU A 174 8.63 -1.68 8.13
N TYR A 175 7.73 -2.58 7.81
CA TYR A 175 7.75 -3.33 6.56
C TYR A 175 6.94 -2.62 5.50
N LEU A 176 7.43 -2.61 4.26
CA LEU A 176 6.64 -2.44 3.06
C LEU A 176 6.61 -3.81 2.37
N MET A 177 5.54 -4.53 2.58
CA MET A 177 5.38 -5.87 2.02
C MET A 177 4.83 -5.73 0.60
N VAL A 178 5.59 -6.20 -0.38
CA VAL A 178 5.31 -6.04 -1.80
C VAL A 178 4.67 -7.31 -2.34
N TYR A 179 3.50 -7.16 -2.94
CA TYR A 179 2.75 -8.25 -3.56
C TYR A 179 2.37 -7.90 -5.00
N ARG A 180 2.27 -8.94 -5.83
CA ARG A 180 1.76 -8.86 -7.19
C ARG A 180 0.49 -9.68 -7.32
N LYS A 181 -0.52 -9.17 -8.00
CA LYS A 181 -1.69 -9.99 -8.35
C LYS A 181 -1.26 -11.13 -9.23
N GLN A 182 -1.57 -12.37 -8.82
CA GLN A 182 -1.13 -13.58 -9.49
C GLN A 182 -1.49 -13.59 -10.97
N THR A 183 -0.52 -13.97 -11.78
CA THR A 183 -0.65 -14.08 -13.23
C THR A 183 0.39 -15.05 -13.78
N GLU A 184 0.06 -15.73 -14.88
CA GLU A 184 1.03 -16.52 -15.65
C GLU A 184 1.92 -15.65 -16.55
N LYS A 185 1.66 -14.34 -16.63
CA LYS A 185 2.34 -13.41 -17.53
C LYS A 185 3.58 -12.83 -16.86
N LEU A 186 4.66 -12.68 -17.62
CA LEU A 186 5.87 -11.99 -17.15
C LEU A 186 5.61 -10.49 -16.94
N ILE A 187 6.47 -9.85 -16.14
CA ILE A 187 6.38 -8.40 -15.88
C ILE A 187 6.44 -7.57 -17.17
N ASP A 188 7.21 -8.04 -18.17
CA ASP A 188 7.31 -7.41 -19.49
C ASP A 188 5.96 -7.27 -20.21
N TRP A 189 5.01 -8.15 -19.91
CA TRP A 189 3.66 -8.01 -20.47
C TRP A 189 2.99 -6.74 -19.95
N ASN A 190 3.11 -6.44 -18.67
CA ASN A 190 2.58 -5.19 -18.11
C ASN A 190 3.28 -3.97 -18.70
N ILE A 191 4.61 -4.02 -18.91
CA ILE A 191 5.37 -2.93 -19.50
C ILE A 191 4.93 -2.67 -20.95
N LYS A 192 4.67 -3.72 -21.72
CA LYS A 192 4.21 -3.63 -23.12
C LYS A 192 2.81 -3.06 -23.31
N GLN A 193 2.04 -2.84 -22.21
CA GLN A 193 0.75 -2.14 -22.28
C GLN A 193 0.92 -0.62 -22.48
N TYR A 194 2.14 -0.09 -22.32
CA TYR A 194 2.45 1.33 -22.39
C TYR A 194 3.22 1.65 -23.67
N SER A 195 3.07 2.89 -24.17
CA SER A 195 3.91 3.39 -25.24
C SER A 195 5.36 3.52 -24.76
N LYS A 196 6.31 3.51 -25.71
CA LYS A 196 7.72 3.66 -25.40
C LYS A 196 8.01 4.99 -24.68
N GLU A 197 7.30 6.04 -25.05
CA GLU A 197 7.40 7.37 -24.46
C GLU A 197 7.01 7.34 -22.98
N ILE A 198 5.87 6.72 -22.63
CA ILE A 198 5.42 6.59 -21.24
C ILE A 198 6.41 5.76 -20.43
N VAL A 199 6.94 4.67 -21.00
CA VAL A 199 7.95 3.85 -20.33
C VAL A 199 9.21 4.68 -20.04
N GLU A 200 9.70 5.42 -21.03
CA GLU A 200 10.89 6.27 -20.88
C GLU A 200 10.69 7.39 -19.86
N GLU A 201 9.57 8.10 -19.93
CA GLU A 201 9.23 9.17 -19.01
C GLU A 201 8.94 8.70 -17.56
N SER A 202 8.67 7.41 -17.38
CA SER A 202 8.38 6.81 -16.08
C SER A 202 9.61 6.17 -15.43
N LYS A 203 10.76 6.17 -16.11
CA LYS A 203 12.00 5.64 -15.56
C LYS A 203 12.38 6.37 -14.27
N VAL A 204 12.85 5.60 -13.30
CA VAL A 204 13.44 6.16 -12.08
C VAL A 204 14.75 6.86 -12.45
N ALA A 205 14.97 8.05 -11.87
CA ALA A 205 16.19 8.81 -12.11
C ALA A 205 17.43 8.10 -11.57
N ASP A 206 18.62 8.51 -12.01
CA ASP A 206 19.88 8.01 -11.49
C ASP A 206 19.97 8.16 -9.96
N GLY A 207 20.66 7.22 -9.30
CA GLY A 207 20.79 7.20 -7.85
C GLY A 207 19.62 6.53 -7.11
N PHE A 208 18.86 5.67 -7.79
CA PHE A 208 17.82 4.85 -7.17
C PHE A 208 18.36 3.91 -6.08
N GLU A 209 17.48 3.50 -5.15
CA GLU A 209 17.84 2.54 -4.12
C GLU A 209 18.18 1.17 -4.72
N THR A 210 19.28 0.61 -4.26
CA THR A 210 19.78 -0.72 -4.70
C THR A 210 19.62 -1.79 -3.63
N THR A 211 19.11 -1.40 -2.45
CA THR A 211 18.88 -2.30 -1.31
C THR A 211 17.43 -2.23 -0.86
N ASN A 212 16.97 -3.28 -0.19
CA ASN A 212 15.64 -3.30 0.41
C ASN A 212 15.56 -2.58 1.78
N VAL A 213 16.61 -1.88 2.22
CA VAL A 213 16.59 -1.07 3.45
C VAL A 213 16.57 0.41 3.09
N TRP A 214 15.41 1.04 3.26
CA TRP A 214 15.20 2.45 2.94
C TRP A 214 15.26 3.31 4.18
N GLN A 215 16.26 4.20 4.25
CA GLN A 215 16.41 5.16 5.34
C GLN A 215 15.60 6.42 5.01
N ILE A 216 14.44 6.57 5.62
CA ILE A 216 13.54 7.71 5.39
C ILE A 216 13.07 8.28 6.73
N HIS A 217 13.19 9.61 6.87
CA HIS A 217 12.70 10.33 8.05
C HIS A 217 11.16 10.29 8.11
N PRO A 218 10.57 9.88 9.25
CA PRO A 218 9.13 9.99 9.43
C PRO A 218 8.74 11.48 9.48
N LYS A 219 7.54 11.78 8.97
CA LYS A 219 6.92 13.09 9.14
C LYS A 219 5.76 12.97 10.14
N SER A 220 5.56 13.99 10.94
CA SER A 220 4.40 14.15 11.80
C SER A 220 3.70 15.47 11.50
N ASP A 221 2.39 15.48 11.56
CA ASP A 221 1.56 16.67 11.49
C ASP A 221 0.77 16.82 12.80
N LYS A 222 0.35 18.05 13.11
CA LYS A 222 -0.47 18.33 14.31
C LYS A 222 -1.84 17.65 14.27
N ILE A 223 -2.36 17.39 13.07
CA ILE A 223 -3.71 16.84 12.86
C ILE A 223 -3.68 15.31 12.68
N HIS A 224 -2.65 14.80 12.01
CA HIS A 224 -2.51 13.37 11.76
C HIS A 224 -1.14 12.88 12.24
N SER A 225 -1.13 12.04 13.27
CA SER A 225 0.09 11.59 13.95
C SER A 225 0.87 10.47 13.23
N ALA A 226 0.34 9.96 12.11
CA ALA A 226 0.93 8.87 11.33
C ALA A 226 0.78 9.17 9.83
N ILE A 227 1.52 10.17 9.34
CA ILE A 227 1.50 10.57 7.93
C ILE A 227 2.58 9.82 7.18
N PHE A 228 2.26 9.33 6.00
CA PHE A 228 3.29 8.87 5.08
C PHE A 228 4.27 10.00 4.77
N PRO A 229 5.59 9.77 4.90
CA PRO A 229 6.56 10.68 4.34
C PRO A 229 6.39 10.80 2.82
N VAL A 230 6.48 12.01 2.30
CA VAL A 230 6.40 12.25 0.85
C VAL A 230 7.46 11.43 0.10
N ASP A 231 8.68 11.35 0.66
CA ASP A 231 9.78 10.59 0.06
C ASP A 231 9.49 9.08 -0.04
N LEU A 232 8.77 8.52 0.95
CA LEU A 232 8.31 7.14 0.91
C LEU A 232 7.27 6.93 -0.18
N CYS A 233 6.25 7.80 -0.23
CA CYS A 233 5.23 7.76 -1.28
C CYS A 233 5.85 7.92 -2.67
N LYS A 234 6.80 8.85 -2.81
CA LYS A 234 7.49 9.11 -4.08
C LYS A 234 8.19 7.86 -4.58
N ARG A 235 9.04 7.21 -3.75
CA ARG A 235 9.74 5.98 -4.13
C ARG A 235 8.79 4.86 -4.54
N VAL A 236 7.75 4.60 -3.74
CA VAL A 236 6.79 3.55 -4.05
C VAL A 236 6.08 3.83 -5.37
N VAL A 237 5.62 5.06 -5.58
CA VAL A 237 4.91 5.43 -6.81
C VAL A 237 5.83 5.35 -8.04
N GLU A 238 7.07 5.82 -7.95
CA GLU A 238 8.03 5.78 -9.06
C GLU A 238 8.46 4.35 -9.40
N TYR A 239 8.68 3.48 -8.40
CA TYR A 239 9.18 2.13 -8.66
C TYR A 239 8.12 1.14 -9.13
N TYR A 240 6.83 1.37 -8.78
CA TYR A 240 5.77 0.40 -9.02
C TYR A 240 4.64 0.89 -9.94
N SER A 241 4.79 2.07 -10.58
CA SER A 241 3.77 2.61 -11.48
C SER A 241 4.34 3.42 -12.64
N PHE A 242 3.56 3.52 -13.71
CA PHE A 242 3.84 4.39 -14.85
C PHE A 242 3.04 5.68 -14.77
N LYS A 243 3.47 6.73 -15.49
CA LYS A 243 2.67 7.95 -15.67
C LYS A 243 1.30 7.60 -16.25
N GLY A 244 0.27 8.25 -15.74
CA GLY A 244 -1.13 7.97 -16.08
C GLY A 244 -1.80 6.85 -15.28
N ASP A 245 -1.03 6.02 -14.57
CA ASP A 245 -1.58 4.95 -13.71
C ASP A 245 -2.49 5.49 -12.61
N LEU A 246 -3.43 4.67 -12.16
CA LEU A 246 -4.31 4.93 -11.03
C LEU A 246 -3.74 4.29 -9.76
N ILE A 247 -3.40 5.13 -8.79
CA ILE A 247 -2.85 4.76 -7.49
C ILE A 247 -3.97 4.78 -6.46
N PHE A 248 -4.09 3.73 -5.66
CA PHE A 248 -5.16 3.59 -4.67
C PHE A 248 -4.62 3.54 -3.24
N ASP A 249 -5.34 4.19 -2.32
CA ASP A 249 -5.17 4.00 -0.88
C ASP A 249 -6.54 3.83 -0.21
N PRO A 250 -6.85 2.62 0.30
CA PRO A 250 -8.08 2.33 1.02
C PRO A 250 -8.22 3.07 2.35
N PHE A 251 -7.12 3.62 2.89
CA PHE A 251 -7.06 4.32 4.17
C PHE A 251 -6.34 5.66 4.01
N GLY A 252 -6.91 6.53 3.16
CA GLY A 252 -6.27 7.74 2.62
C GLY A 252 -5.71 8.75 3.63
N GLY A 253 -6.23 8.76 4.85
CA GLY A 253 -5.70 9.59 5.96
C GLY A 253 -5.58 11.07 5.59
N SER A 254 -4.36 11.58 5.58
CA SER A 254 -4.07 12.97 5.18
C SER A 254 -4.01 13.21 3.67
N GLY A 255 -4.14 12.16 2.85
CA GLY A 255 -4.09 12.24 1.39
C GLY A 255 -2.68 12.45 0.80
N THR A 256 -1.62 12.17 1.56
CA THR A 256 -0.24 12.38 1.08
C THR A 256 0.06 11.55 -0.15
N LEU A 257 -0.36 10.29 -0.19
CA LEU A 257 -0.16 9.43 -1.36
C LEU A 257 -0.81 10.02 -2.61
N GLY A 258 -2.07 10.47 -2.52
CA GLY A 258 -2.78 11.06 -3.66
C GLY A 258 -2.09 12.29 -4.21
N ARG A 259 -1.70 13.24 -3.34
CA ARG A 259 -0.94 14.44 -3.76
C ARG A 259 0.39 14.08 -4.40
N THR A 260 1.11 13.12 -3.83
CA THR A 260 2.40 12.66 -4.39
C THR A 260 2.21 11.98 -5.74
N ALA A 261 1.23 11.09 -5.87
CA ALA A 261 0.93 10.44 -7.13
C ALA A 261 0.63 11.45 -8.24
N LYS A 262 -0.19 12.46 -7.93
CA LYS A 262 -0.55 13.53 -8.87
C LYS A 262 0.66 14.38 -9.27
N SER A 263 1.52 14.76 -8.33
CA SER A 263 2.74 15.52 -8.62
C SER A 263 3.72 14.77 -9.52
N LEU A 264 3.63 13.45 -9.54
CA LEU A 264 4.42 12.55 -10.39
C LEU A 264 3.74 12.17 -11.71
N GLY A 265 2.62 12.80 -12.06
CA GLY A 265 1.87 12.52 -13.29
C GLY A 265 1.05 11.24 -13.26
N ARG A 266 0.71 10.74 -12.08
CA ARG A 266 -0.21 9.62 -11.89
C ARG A 266 -1.57 10.15 -11.44
N ASN A 267 -2.61 9.34 -11.62
CA ASN A 267 -3.92 9.59 -11.04
C ASN A 267 -4.02 8.91 -9.68
N PHE A 268 -4.98 9.32 -8.85
CA PHE A 268 -5.21 8.68 -7.58
C PHE A 268 -6.70 8.46 -7.32
N PHE A 269 -6.97 7.45 -6.50
CA PHE A 269 -8.26 7.17 -5.89
C PHE A 269 -8.03 6.89 -4.41
N LEU A 270 -8.72 7.62 -3.53
CA LEU A 270 -8.57 7.46 -2.08
C LEU A 270 -9.93 7.23 -1.45
N THR A 271 -9.96 6.38 -0.42
CA THR A 271 -11.10 6.26 0.48
C THR A 271 -10.70 6.66 1.89
N GLU A 272 -11.57 7.33 2.61
CA GLU A 272 -11.34 7.73 4.00
C GLU A 272 -12.64 7.69 4.77
N LYS A 273 -12.68 6.88 5.84
CA LYS A 273 -13.89 6.70 6.65
C LYS A 273 -14.12 7.87 7.61
N GLU A 274 -13.03 8.42 8.17
CA GLU A 274 -13.11 9.48 9.18
C GLU A 274 -13.39 10.84 8.52
N PRO A 275 -14.56 11.49 8.79
CA PRO A 275 -14.91 12.76 8.18
C PRO A 275 -13.89 13.87 8.44
N ARG A 276 -13.22 13.87 9.62
CA ARG A 276 -12.22 14.87 9.97
C ARG A 276 -11.01 14.85 9.02
N TYR A 277 -10.56 13.67 8.58
CA TYR A 277 -9.45 13.55 7.64
C TYR A 277 -9.88 13.85 6.20
N PHE A 278 -11.10 13.47 5.84
CA PHE A 278 -11.70 13.84 4.57
C PHE A 278 -11.79 15.37 4.41
N GLU A 279 -12.31 16.08 5.42
CA GLU A 279 -12.35 17.55 5.40
C GLU A 279 -10.93 18.16 5.42
N TYR A 280 -10.00 17.56 6.14
CA TYR A 280 -8.61 18.00 6.12
C TYR A 280 -8.00 17.92 4.70
N MET A 281 -8.24 16.84 3.96
CA MET A 281 -7.78 16.73 2.56
C MET A 281 -8.34 17.85 1.67
N LYS A 282 -9.58 18.26 1.86
CA LYS A 282 -10.17 19.41 1.13
C LYS A 282 -9.44 20.73 1.40
N THR A 283 -8.87 20.90 2.59
CA THR A 283 -8.16 22.14 2.94
C THR A 283 -6.88 22.36 2.13
N PHE A 284 -6.21 21.29 1.72
CA PHE A 284 -5.02 21.40 0.86
C PHE A 284 -5.37 21.88 -0.53
N GLN A 285 -6.49 21.45 -1.10
CA GLN A 285 -6.94 21.93 -2.40
C GLN A 285 -7.18 23.43 -2.42
N LYS A 286 -7.70 23.99 -1.30
CA LYS A 286 -7.96 25.44 -1.17
C LYS A 286 -6.67 26.27 -1.00
N LYS A 287 -5.59 25.66 -0.52
CA LYS A 287 -4.30 26.33 -0.28
C LYS A 287 -3.35 26.22 -1.46
N ASP A 288 -3.65 25.40 -2.44
CA ASP A 288 -2.82 25.25 -3.62
C ASP A 288 -2.94 26.50 -4.49
N ILE A 289 -1.82 27.22 -4.62
CA ILE A 289 -1.73 28.50 -5.34
C ILE A 289 -2.16 28.34 -6.82
N PHE A 290 -2.08 27.14 -7.34
CA PHE A 290 -2.48 26.80 -8.72
C PHE A 290 -3.96 26.38 -8.87
N GLN A 291 -4.77 26.47 -7.79
CA GLN A 291 -6.21 26.12 -7.78
C GLN A 291 -6.55 24.92 -8.67
N ASP A 292 -5.90 23.79 -8.42
CA ASP A 292 -6.15 22.57 -9.16
C ASP A 292 -7.51 21.97 -8.78
N HIS A 293 -8.54 22.38 -9.49
CA HIS A 293 -9.92 21.90 -9.33
C HIS A 293 -10.13 20.46 -9.86
N SER A 294 -9.09 19.75 -10.30
CA SER A 294 -9.24 18.43 -10.88
C SER A 294 -9.50 17.34 -9.85
N THR A 295 -9.25 17.57 -8.54
CA THR A 295 -9.58 16.61 -7.49
C THR A 295 -11.05 16.71 -7.09
N LYS A 296 -11.74 15.58 -7.14
CA LYS A 296 -13.16 15.48 -6.78
C LYS A 296 -13.31 14.85 -5.40
N PHE A 297 -14.18 15.37 -4.59
CA PHE A 297 -14.49 14.89 -3.25
C PHE A 297 -15.97 14.50 -3.19
N PHE A 298 -16.25 13.26 -2.82
CA PHE A 298 -17.58 12.72 -2.74
C PHE A 298 -17.85 12.08 -1.38
N THR A 299 -19.06 12.18 -0.89
CA THR A 299 -19.62 11.20 0.05
C THR A 299 -19.88 9.89 -0.71
N LEU A 300 -20.11 8.79 0.01
CA LEU A 300 -20.43 7.50 -0.63
C LEU A 300 -21.66 7.60 -1.56
N ASP A 301 -22.68 8.32 -1.13
CA ASP A 301 -23.93 8.47 -1.92
C ASP A 301 -23.73 9.33 -3.17
N GLU A 302 -22.94 10.39 -3.07
CA GLU A 302 -22.55 11.22 -4.23
C GLU A 302 -21.70 10.41 -5.20
N PHE A 303 -20.77 9.61 -4.70
CA PHE A 303 -19.93 8.73 -5.52
C PHE A 303 -20.79 7.73 -6.30
N LYS A 304 -21.73 7.04 -5.65
CA LYS A 304 -22.67 6.13 -6.32
C LYS A 304 -23.47 6.82 -7.43
N LYS A 305 -23.93 8.04 -7.20
CA LYS A 305 -24.66 8.83 -8.21
C LYS A 305 -23.78 9.26 -9.38
N SER A 306 -22.49 9.45 -9.16
CA SER A 306 -21.54 9.88 -10.21
C SER A 306 -21.15 8.76 -11.19
N ILE A 307 -21.51 7.52 -10.88
CA ILE A 307 -21.20 6.32 -11.69
C ILE A 307 -22.38 5.96 -12.60
N LEU A 308 -23.60 6.38 -12.22
CA LEU A 308 -24.83 6.18 -12.99
C LEU A 308 -24.92 7.20 -14.14
#